data_cd06a54d89c544c6b60c1591cc75e7b7
#
_entry.id   cd06a54d89c544c6b60c1591cc75e7b7
#
_cell.length_a   1.000
_cell.length_b   1.000
_cell.length_c   1.000
_cell.angle_alpha   90.00
_cell.angle_beta   90.00
_cell.angle_gamma   90.00
#
_symmetry.space_group_name_H-M   'P 1'
#
loop_
_entity.id
_entity.type
_entity.pdbx_description
1 polymer ?
#
loop_
_entity_poly.entity_id
_entity_poly.type
_entity_poly.pdbx_seq_one_letter_code
_entity_poly.pdbx_strand_id
1 'polypeptide(L)'
;MTYVVGYGPHNNDRSAIELACQLARSVPGDVRAVSVVPQGWGTPAAGGTDREFEAWAAGEGELSAAEARDDLAQHPTVEGSAVWVSDRSVPHALLDEAARSDAWMLVVGSSGDAERGRIRLSSKTDRLVHSSPVPVAIAPRGYRTDHPVTRVTVGFRDDDASWSLLARIAEICHRASAHLRVATFVVAPPRRPVTARSSHTETQVIDLWKAQAANAQREAKTYLDSQGFDEPSLEFAIAQGPDWGRAIRMLDWEDGDILAVGSSATHPVARVFLGSSATKIIRYAPVPVVAVPGAATQGRA
;
A
#
# COMPACT_ATOMS: atom_id res chain seq x y z
N MET A 1 -2.95 18.00 3.40
CA MET A 1 -2.19 16.75 3.25
C MET A 1 -2.06 16.48 1.77
N THR A 2 -0.89 16.05 1.30
CA THR A 2 -0.67 15.80 -0.13
C THR A 2 -0.52 14.30 -0.39
N TYR A 3 -1.29 13.79 -1.36
CA TYR A 3 -1.18 12.43 -1.90
C TYR A 3 -0.44 12.49 -3.23
N VAL A 4 0.79 12.01 -3.28
CA VAL A 4 1.57 11.97 -4.52
C VAL A 4 1.28 10.68 -5.28
N VAL A 5 0.84 10.80 -6.53
CA VAL A 5 0.45 9.67 -7.38
C VAL A 5 1.45 9.45 -8.49
N GLY A 6 2.04 8.27 -8.55
CA GLY A 6 2.81 7.86 -9.73
C GLY A 6 1.89 7.57 -10.91
N TYR A 7 1.92 8.44 -11.92
CA TYR A 7 1.14 8.29 -13.15
C TYR A 7 2.06 7.93 -14.32
N GLY A 8 1.76 6.84 -15.00
CA GLY A 8 2.57 6.38 -16.14
C GLY A 8 2.02 6.92 -17.46
N PRO A 9 2.87 7.48 -18.33
CA PRO A 9 2.44 7.86 -19.68
C PRO A 9 1.89 6.62 -20.41
N HIS A 10 0.83 6.83 -21.21
CA HIS A 10 0.15 5.79 -21.97
C HIS A 10 -0.40 4.61 -21.17
N ASN A 11 -0.56 4.78 -19.87
CA ASN A 11 -1.16 3.76 -19.02
C ASN A 11 -2.68 4.00 -18.94
N ASN A 12 -3.45 3.18 -19.64
CA ASN A 12 -4.92 3.22 -19.60
C ASN A 12 -5.49 2.79 -18.23
N ASP A 13 -4.65 2.55 -17.24
CA ASP A 13 -5.07 2.16 -15.90
C ASP A 13 -5.06 3.34 -14.93
N ARG A 14 -6.23 3.90 -14.65
CA ARG A 14 -6.46 5.03 -13.74
C ARG A 14 -6.50 4.64 -12.27
N SER A 15 -6.23 3.37 -11.94
CA SER A 15 -6.41 2.82 -10.59
C SER A 15 -5.70 3.60 -9.50
N ALA A 16 -4.52 4.17 -9.78
CA ALA A 16 -3.76 4.95 -8.81
C ALA A 16 -4.47 6.29 -8.49
N ILE A 17 -4.99 6.99 -9.51
CA ILE A 17 -5.77 8.22 -9.31
C ILE A 17 -7.06 7.93 -8.56
N GLU A 18 -7.79 6.88 -8.93
CA GLU A 18 -9.01 6.46 -8.24
C GLU A 18 -8.78 6.21 -6.75
N LEU A 19 -7.71 5.46 -6.43
CA LEU A 19 -7.34 5.21 -5.05
C LEU A 19 -6.93 6.49 -4.31
N ALA A 20 -6.14 7.36 -4.94
CA ALA A 20 -5.74 8.62 -4.32
C ALA A 20 -6.94 9.54 -4.04
N CYS A 21 -7.89 9.62 -4.97
CA CYS A 21 -9.11 10.38 -4.78
C CYS A 21 -10.01 9.79 -3.68
N GLN A 22 -10.10 8.45 -3.59
CA GLN A 22 -10.79 7.79 -2.47
C GLN A 22 -10.16 8.16 -1.12
N LEU A 23 -8.83 8.07 -1.01
CA LEU A 23 -8.09 8.42 0.20
C LEU A 23 -8.27 9.90 0.57
N ALA A 24 -8.21 10.80 -0.42
CA ALA A 24 -8.39 12.23 -0.22
C ALA A 24 -9.83 12.61 0.18
N ARG A 25 -10.83 11.86 -0.26
CA ARG A 25 -12.22 12.01 0.22
C ARG A 25 -12.40 11.56 1.67
N SER A 26 -11.64 10.56 2.10
CA SER A 26 -11.73 9.99 3.45
C SER A 26 -10.93 10.76 4.48
N VAL A 27 -9.73 11.18 4.11
CA VAL A 27 -8.88 12.08 4.91
C VAL A 27 -8.52 13.27 4.01
N PRO A 28 -9.17 14.43 4.20
CA PRO A 28 -9.05 15.55 3.28
C PRO A 28 -7.60 15.97 2.95
N GLY A 29 -7.31 16.11 1.66
CA GLY A 29 -6.02 16.48 1.13
C GLY A 29 -6.06 16.69 -0.38
N ASP A 30 -4.98 17.21 -0.93
CA ASP A 30 -4.79 17.43 -2.36
C ASP A 30 -4.13 16.20 -3.02
N VAL A 31 -4.46 15.94 -4.27
CA VAL A 31 -3.88 14.86 -5.07
C VAL A 31 -2.94 15.46 -6.12
N ARG A 32 -1.68 15.04 -6.09
CA ARG A 32 -0.65 15.49 -7.02
C ARG A 32 -0.16 14.33 -7.88
N ALA A 33 -0.64 14.26 -9.11
CA ALA A 33 -0.20 13.28 -10.10
C ALA A 33 1.16 13.67 -10.68
N VAL A 34 2.09 12.71 -10.73
CA VAL A 34 3.46 12.90 -11.19
C VAL A 34 3.79 11.91 -12.29
N SER A 35 4.02 12.42 -13.49
CA SER A 35 4.51 11.65 -14.62
C SER A 35 6.02 11.77 -14.70
N VAL A 36 6.70 10.63 -14.82
CA VAL A 36 8.16 10.60 -14.92
C VAL A 36 8.57 10.22 -16.32
N VAL A 37 9.24 11.11 -17.01
CA VAL A 37 9.80 10.90 -18.35
C VAL A 37 11.30 10.66 -18.28
N PRO A 38 11.88 9.95 -19.28
CA PRO A 38 13.31 9.69 -19.30
C PRO A 38 14.13 10.98 -19.35
N GLN A 39 15.17 11.06 -18.52
CA GLN A 39 16.17 12.13 -18.59
C GLN A 39 17.19 11.84 -19.67
N GLY A 40 17.60 12.86 -20.44
CA GLY A 40 18.69 12.78 -21.42
C GLY A 40 20.03 12.42 -20.80
N TRP A 41 20.97 12.06 -21.66
CA TRP A 41 22.34 11.73 -21.23
C TRP A 41 23.12 12.99 -20.85
N GLY A 42 23.87 12.93 -19.74
CA GLY A 42 24.69 14.05 -19.25
C GLY A 42 25.92 14.38 -20.14
N THR A 43 26.17 13.58 -21.19
CA THR A 43 27.25 13.83 -22.18
C THR A 43 26.58 14.18 -23.49
N PRO A 44 26.78 15.40 -24.03
CA PRO A 44 26.20 15.80 -25.30
C PRO A 44 26.61 14.87 -26.44
N ALA A 45 25.64 14.34 -27.19
CA ALA A 45 25.92 13.61 -28.43
C ALA A 45 26.23 14.59 -29.56
N ALA A 46 27.15 14.22 -30.44
CA ALA A 46 27.42 15.00 -31.64
C ALA A 46 26.21 14.98 -32.58
N GLY A 47 25.67 16.14 -32.96
CA GLY A 47 24.63 16.24 -33.99
C GLY A 47 23.25 16.71 -33.56
N GLY A 48 23.06 17.14 -32.30
CA GLY A 48 21.76 17.74 -31.86
C GLY A 48 20.69 16.75 -31.46
N THR A 49 20.95 15.44 -31.53
CA THR A 49 20.04 14.35 -31.15
C THR A 49 19.58 14.44 -29.69
N ASP A 50 20.39 15.01 -28.81
CA ASP A 50 20.04 15.25 -27.41
C ASP A 50 18.89 16.23 -27.27
N ARG A 51 18.88 17.32 -28.08
CA ARG A 51 17.79 18.30 -28.06
C ARG A 51 16.49 17.74 -28.59
N GLU A 52 16.55 16.89 -29.62
CA GLU A 52 15.38 16.19 -30.16
C GLU A 52 14.80 15.23 -29.12
N PHE A 53 15.65 14.49 -28.41
CA PHE A 53 15.23 13.61 -27.32
C PHE A 53 14.61 14.38 -26.16
N GLU A 54 15.24 15.49 -25.72
CA GLU A 54 14.71 16.35 -24.65
C GLU A 54 13.35 16.96 -25.04
N ALA A 55 13.22 17.42 -26.28
CA ALA A 55 11.97 17.98 -26.80
C ALA A 55 10.87 16.90 -26.89
N TRP A 56 11.22 15.70 -27.33
CA TRP A 56 10.30 14.56 -27.33
C TRP A 56 9.89 14.19 -25.90
N ALA A 57 10.83 14.04 -24.96
CA ALA A 57 10.54 13.69 -23.57
C ALA A 57 9.65 14.76 -22.89
N ALA A 58 9.90 16.04 -23.16
CA ALA A 58 9.06 17.13 -22.67
C ALA A 58 7.64 17.03 -23.25
N GLY A 59 7.49 16.78 -24.54
CA GLY A 59 6.18 16.59 -25.17
C GLY A 59 5.39 15.40 -24.58
N GLU A 60 6.05 14.27 -24.36
CA GLU A 60 5.45 13.12 -23.67
C GLU A 60 5.04 13.44 -22.22
N GLY A 61 5.87 14.22 -21.52
CA GLY A 61 5.59 14.68 -20.17
C GLY A 61 4.35 15.58 -20.10
N GLU A 62 4.24 16.55 -20.99
CA GLU A 62 3.08 17.45 -21.08
C GLU A 62 1.80 16.68 -21.42
N LEU A 63 1.84 15.76 -22.37
CA LEU A 63 0.71 14.92 -22.72
C LEU A 63 0.25 14.07 -21.53
N SER A 64 1.18 13.40 -20.86
CA SER A 64 0.87 12.57 -19.69
C SER A 64 0.32 13.40 -18.53
N ALA A 65 0.84 14.61 -18.29
CA ALA A 65 0.32 15.49 -17.26
C ALA A 65 -1.08 16.03 -17.63
N ALA A 66 -1.35 16.25 -18.92
CA ALA A 66 -2.69 16.63 -19.39
C ALA A 66 -3.69 15.50 -19.18
N GLU A 67 -3.36 14.27 -19.56
CA GLU A 67 -4.20 13.08 -19.30
C GLU A 67 -4.48 12.90 -17.80
N ALA A 68 -3.47 13.09 -16.95
CA ALA A 68 -3.64 12.99 -15.50
C ALA A 68 -4.58 14.08 -14.95
N ARG A 69 -4.53 15.30 -15.51
CA ARG A 69 -5.47 16.40 -15.15
C ARG A 69 -6.91 16.06 -15.55
N ASP A 70 -7.10 15.50 -16.74
CA ASP A 70 -8.42 15.08 -17.23
C ASP A 70 -9.00 13.97 -16.35
N ASP A 71 -8.16 13.04 -15.90
CA ASP A 71 -8.57 11.98 -14.99
C ASP A 71 -8.94 12.54 -13.60
N LEU A 72 -8.16 13.47 -13.06
CA LEU A 72 -8.45 14.14 -11.79
C LEU A 72 -9.72 14.99 -11.87
N ALA A 73 -10.00 15.61 -13.01
CA ALA A 73 -11.21 16.42 -13.22
C ALA A 73 -12.52 15.60 -13.11
N GLN A 74 -12.45 14.27 -13.20
CA GLN A 74 -13.59 13.38 -12.96
C GLN A 74 -13.95 13.27 -11.47
N HIS A 75 -13.11 13.79 -10.58
CA HIS A 75 -13.30 13.79 -9.13
C HIS A 75 -13.42 15.22 -8.57
N PRO A 76 -14.49 15.96 -8.86
CA PRO A 76 -14.61 17.40 -8.57
C PRO A 76 -14.58 17.76 -7.09
N THR A 77 -14.74 16.78 -6.19
CA THR A 77 -14.67 16.97 -4.73
C THR A 77 -13.26 16.91 -4.17
N VAL A 78 -12.26 16.60 -5.02
CA VAL A 78 -10.86 16.46 -4.63
C VAL A 78 -10.03 17.51 -5.35
N GLU A 79 -9.25 18.29 -4.62
CA GLU A 79 -8.29 19.21 -5.25
C GLU A 79 -7.16 18.41 -5.90
N GLY A 80 -6.98 18.57 -7.21
CA GLY A 80 -6.04 17.79 -7.99
C GLY A 80 -5.10 18.64 -8.82
N SER A 81 -3.84 18.25 -8.91
CA SER A 81 -2.83 18.83 -9.79
C SER A 81 -2.03 17.74 -10.49
N ALA A 82 -1.46 18.05 -11.65
CA ALA A 82 -0.59 17.12 -12.36
C ALA A 82 0.64 17.83 -12.90
N VAL A 83 1.78 17.18 -12.72
CA VAL A 83 3.08 17.66 -13.18
C VAL A 83 3.83 16.51 -13.85
N TRP A 84 4.83 16.87 -14.65
CA TRP A 84 5.80 15.90 -15.11
C TRP A 84 7.20 16.28 -14.64
N VAL A 85 8.06 15.29 -14.48
CA VAL A 85 9.48 15.45 -14.10
C VAL A 85 10.34 14.56 -14.98
N SER A 86 11.56 14.98 -15.24
CA SER A 86 12.55 14.20 -15.98
C SER A 86 13.54 13.58 -15.01
N ASP A 87 13.66 12.26 -15.02
CA ASP A 87 14.60 11.52 -14.15
C ASP A 87 14.99 10.18 -14.80
N ARG A 88 16.14 9.65 -14.39
CA ARG A 88 16.61 8.32 -14.79
C ARG A 88 15.93 7.19 -14.04
N SER A 89 15.30 7.50 -12.91
CA SER A 89 14.70 6.53 -12.01
C SER A 89 13.32 6.99 -11.54
N VAL A 90 12.28 6.33 -12.00
CA VAL A 90 10.90 6.61 -11.55
C VAL A 90 10.76 6.59 -10.02
N PRO A 91 11.30 5.60 -9.28
CA PRO A 91 11.25 5.61 -7.82
C PRO A 91 11.95 6.82 -7.20
N HIS A 92 13.10 7.25 -7.74
CA HIS A 92 13.82 8.41 -7.24
C HIS A 92 12.99 9.70 -7.44
N ALA A 93 12.48 9.91 -8.65
CA ALA A 93 11.64 11.08 -8.95
C ALA A 93 10.40 11.18 -8.05
N LEU A 94 9.72 10.05 -7.81
CA LEU A 94 8.52 10.03 -6.95
C LEU A 94 8.86 10.29 -5.49
N LEU A 95 9.98 9.78 -4.98
CA LEU A 95 10.44 10.06 -3.62
C LEU A 95 10.87 11.51 -3.44
N ASP A 96 11.55 12.08 -4.43
CA ASP A 96 11.93 13.49 -4.43
C ASP A 96 10.69 14.41 -4.47
N GLU A 97 9.69 14.07 -5.27
CA GLU A 97 8.46 14.84 -5.33
C GLU A 97 7.65 14.69 -4.04
N ALA A 98 7.63 13.51 -3.43
CA ALA A 98 7.03 13.29 -2.13
C ALA A 98 7.70 14.14 -1.04
N ALA A 99 9.03 14.23 -1.06
CA ALA A 99 9.78 15.08 -0.12
C ALA A 99 9.52 16.57 -0.35
N ARG A 100 9.47 17.02 -1.62
CA ARG A 100 9.23 18.45 -1.97
C ARG A 100 7.82 18.90 -1.60
N SER A 101 6.83 18.06 -1.72
CA SER A 101 5.42 18.37 -1.42
C SER A 101 5.01 18.03 0.01
N ASP A 102 5.93 17.60 0.86
CA ASP A 102 5.64 17.06 2.22
C ASP A 102 4.50 16.05 2.17
N ALA A 103 4.64 15.09 1.25
CA ALA A 103 3.58 14.13 0.98
C ALA A 103 3.29 13.25 2.19
N TRP A 104 2.00 13.13 2.48
CA TRP A 104 1.52 12.21 3.50
C TRP A 104 1.59 10.74 3.06
N MET A 105 1.42 10.50 1.75
CA MET A 105 1.38 9.16 1.17
C MET A 105 1.77 9.18 -0.31
N LEU A 106 2.46 8.14 -0.76
CA LEU A 106 2.64 7.81 -2.17
C LEU A 106 1.55 6.84 -2.62
N VAL A 107 0.98 7.05 -3.80
CA VAL A 107 -0.03 6.16 -4.38
C VAL A 107 0.45 5.68 -5.75
N VAL A 108 0.41 4.38 -5.96
CA VAL A 108 0.84 3.76 -7.20
C VAL A 108 -0.14 2.68 -7.65
N GLY A 109 -0.15 2.39 -8.94
CA GLY A 109 -0.93 1.30 -9.50
C GLY A 109 -0.18 -0.04 -9.48
N SER A 110 -0.93 -1.09 -9.72
CA SER A 110 -0.39 -2.43 -10.00
C SER A 110 0.35 -2.45 -11.34
N SER A 111 1.23 -3.44 -11.53
CA SER A 111 1.86 -3.69 -12.84
C SER A 111 0.82 -3.93 -13.94
N GLY A 112 1.07 -3.41 -15.14
CA GLY A 112 0.14 -3.51 -16.28
C GLY A 112 -0.12 -4.95 -16.75
N ASP A 113 0.71 -5.91 -16.34
CA ASP A 113 0.55 -7.35 -16.60
C ASP A 113 -0.16 -8.11 -15.47
N ALA A 114 -0.63 -7.42 -14.43
CA ALA A 114 -1.47 -8.02 -13.39
C ALA A 114 -2.86 -8.40 -13.96
N GLU A 115 -3.50 -9.38 -13.36
CA GLU A 115 -4.93 -9.63 -13.58
C GLU A 115 -5.77 -8.49 -12.99
N ARG A 116 -6.94 -8.20 -13.58
CA ARG A 116 -7.85 -7.20 -13.02
C ARG A 116 -8.27 -7.58 -11.61
N GLY A 117 -8.34 -6.58 -10.72
CA GLY A 117 -8.62 -6.77 -9.30
C GLY A 117 -7.47 -7.40 -8.52
N ARG A 118 -6.26 -7.44 -9.09
CA ARG A 118 -5.07 -8.00 -8.42
C ARG A 118 -3.92 -7.02 -8.38
N ILE A 119 -3.08 -7.18 -7.36
CA ILE A 119 -1.85 -6.43 -7.21
C ILE A 119 -0.66 -7.31 -7.62
N ARG A 120 0.12 -6.79 -8.56
CA ARG A 120 1.44 -7.30 -8.89
C ARG A 120 2.44 -6.16 -8.78
N LEU A 121 3.43 -6.33 -7.92
CA LEU A 121 4.48 -5.33 -7.75
C LEU A 121 5.40 -5.36 -8.98
N SER A 122 5.53 -4.22 -9.65
CA SER A 122 6.61 -4.01 -10.60
C SER A 122 7.93 -3.80 -9.82
N SER A 123 9.08 -3.94 -10.48
CA SER A 123 10.37 -3.62 -9.85
C SER A 123 10.45 -2.17 -9.33
N LYS A 124 9.74 -1.24 -9.98
CA LYS A 124 9.65 0.17 -9.55
C LYS A 124 8.82 0.29 -8.28
N THR A 125 7.63 -0.33 -8.25
CA THR A 125 6.75 -0.34 -7.07
C THR A 125 7.39 -1.05 -5.89
N ASP A 126 8.03 -2.19 -6.13
CA ASP A 126 8.77 -2.94 -5.11
C ASP A 126 9.87 -2.08 -4.47
N ARG A 127 10.65 -1.37 -5.30
CA ARG A 127 11.67 -0.44 -4.82
C ARG A 127 11.08 0.72 -4.02
N LEU A 128 9.94 1.31 -4.44
CA LEU A 128 9.25 2.37 -3.69
C LEU A 128 8.82 1.89 -2.30
N VAL A 129 8.16 0.73 -2.23
CA VAL A 129 7.71 0.15 -0.97
C VAL A 129 8.87 -0.11 0.00
N HIS A 130 10.06 -0.45 -0.53
CA HIS A 130 11.26 -0.70 0.27
C HIS A 130 12.09 0.55 0.61
N SER A 131 11.83 1.69 -0.02
CA SER A 131 12.66 2.88 0.17
C SER A 131 11.89 4.14 0.58
N SER A 132 10.56 4.09 0.56
CA SER A 132 9.73 5.25 0.90
C SER A 132 9.73 5.56 2.40
N PRO A 133 9.98 6.81 2.80
CA PRO A 133 9.84 7.25 4.17
C PRO A 133 8.36 7.46 4.56
N VAL A 134 7.46 7.55 3.57
CA VAL A 134 6.03 7.71 3.76
C VAL A 134 5.28 6.45 3.35
N PRO A 135 4.02 6.23 3.82
CA PRO A 135 3.22 5.10 3.38
C PRO A 135 3.07 5.03 1.86
N VAL A 136 3.04 3.81 1.32
CA VAL A 136 2.82 3.55 -0.11
C VAL A 136 1.50 2.79 -0.27
N ALA A 137 0.51 3.45 -0.86
CA ALA A 137 -0.75 2.82 -1.25
C ALA A 137 -0.65 2.23 -2.65
N ILE A 138 -1.16 1.01 -2.83
CA ILE A 138 -1.07 0.27 -4.08
C ILE A 138 -2.47 -0.12 -4.52
N ALA A 139 -2.91 0.40 -5.65
CA ALA A 139 -4.19 0.06 -6.23
C ALA A 139 -4.13 -1.26 -7.00
N PRO A 140 -5.12 -2.16 -6.86
CA PRO A 140 -5.29 -3.29 -7.75
C PRO A 140 -5.52 -2.81 -9.19
N ARG A 141 -5.12 -3.59 -10.18
CA ARG A 141 -5.34 -3.24 -11.59
C ARG A 141 -6.84 -3.10 -11.90
N GLY A 142 -7.21 -1.99 -12.54
CA GLY A 142 -8.60 -1.68 -12.89
C GLY A 142 -9.46 -1.27 -11.69
N TYR A 143 -8.84 -0.87 -10.57
CA TYR A 143 -9.55 -0.38 -9.38
C TYR A 143 -10.39 0.84 -9.70
N ARG A 144 -11.64 0.82 -9.24
CA ARG A 144 -12.62 1.92 -9.32
C ARG A 144 -13.50 1.87 -8.08
N THR A 145 -13.84 3.03 -7.54
CA THR A 145 -14.80 3.15 -6.46
C THR A 145 -15.32 4.57 -6.32
N ASP A 146 -16.60 4.70 -6.02
CA ASP A 146 -17.22 5.97 -5.65
C ASP A 146 -17.34 6.13 -4.12
N HIS A 147 -17.02 5.07 -3.37
CA HIS A 147 -17.10 5.06 -1.91
C HIS A 147 -15.86 5.69 -1.27
N PRO A 148 -16.00 6.40 -0.15
CA PRO A 148 -14.87 6.70 0.72
C PRO A 148 -14.29 5.40 1.30
N VAL A 149 -13.20 5.50 2.05
CA VAL A 149 -12.72 4.38 2.85
C VAL A 149 -13.72 4.10 3.96
N THR A 150 -14.32 2.92 3.94
CA THR A 150 -15.34 2.50 4.91
C THR A 150 -14.75 1.63 6.01
N ARG A 151 -13.72 0.84 5.67
CA ARG A 151 -13.07 -0.04 6.64
C ARG A 151 -11.59 -0.21 6.30
N VAL A 152 -10.75 -0.13 7.33
CA VAL A 152 -9.32 -0.47 7.21
C VAL A 152 -9.05 -1.77 7.96
N THR A 153 -8.55 -2.77 7.24
CA THR A 153 -8.08 -4.04 7.82
C THR A 153 -6.59 -3.94 8.12
N VAL A 154 -6.18 -4.14 9.36
CA VAL A 154 -4.77 -4.21 9.75
C VAL A 154 -4.33 -5.66 9.79
N GLY A 155 -3.30 -6.02 9.02
CA GLY A 155 -2.60 -7.30 9.17
C GLY A 155 -1.80 -7.28 10.48
N PHE A 156 -2.32 -7.94 11.51
CA PHE A 156 -1.78 -7.88 12.86
C PHE A 156 -1.10 -9.21 13.27
N ARG A 157 0.06 -9.05 13.86
CA ARG A 157 0.80 -10.11 14.53
C ARG A 157 1.37 -9.53 15.83
N ASP A 158 1.51 -10.34 16.87
CA ASP A 158 2.02 -9.86 18.17
C ASP A 158 3.53 -9.60 18.09
N ASP A 159 3.88 -8.46 17.49
CA ASP A 159 5.24 -7.91 17.46
C ASP A 159 5.21 -6.37 17.48
N ASP A 160 6.29 -5.75 17.90
CA ASP A 160 6.39 -4.27 18.07
C ASP A 160 5.99 -3.50 16.81
N ALA A 161 6.33 -4.02 15.64
CA ALA A 161 6.00 -3.39 14.37
C ALA A 161 4.49 -3.40 14.11
N SER A 162 3.81 -4.50 14.44
CA SER A 162 2.37 -4.63 14.31
C SER A 162 1.61 -3.78 15.32
N TRP A 163 2.12 -3.62 16.53
CA TRP A 163 1.55 -2.71 17.52
C TRP A 163 1.68 -1.24 17.09
N SER A 164 2.84 -0.85 16.59
CA SER A 164 3.06 0.51 16.04
C SER A 164 2.16 0.79 14.84
N LEU A 165 1.97 -0.19 13.96
CA LEU A 165 1.04 -0.12 12.84
C LEU A 165 -0.40 0.06 13.32
N LEU A 166 -0.85 -0.76 14.27
CA LEU A 166 -2.19 -0.73 14.83
C LEU A 166 -2.52 0.65 15.40
N ALA A 167 -1.64 1.21 16.22
CA ALA A 167 -1.80 2.53 16.80
C ALA A 167 -1.97 3.62 15.73
N ARG A 168 -1.11 3.58 14.69
CA ARG A 168 -1.16 4.55 13.61
C ARG A 168 -2.42 4.44 12.76
N ILE A 169 -2.86 3.22 12.45
CA ILE A 169 -4.08 2.99 11.65
C ILE A 169 -5.33 3.35 12.47
N ALA A 170 -5.36 3.08 13.77
CA ALA A 170 -6.43 3.49 14.65
C ALA A 170 -6.66 5.01 14.58
N GLU A 171 -5.60 5.82 14.68
CA GLU A 171 -5.69 7.27 14.51
C GLU A 171 -6.25 7.68 13.14
N ILE A 172 -5.81 6.99 12.08
CA ILE A 172 -6.29 7.26 10.71
C ILE A 172 -7.77 6.91 10.58
N CYS A 173 -8.22 5.77 11.14
CA CYS A 173 -9.62 5.37 11.14
C CYS A 173 -10.52 6.40 11.83
N HIS A 174 -10.10 6.93 12.97
CA HIS A 174 -10.83 8.03 13.63
C HIS A 174 -10.98 9.25 12.73
N ARG A 175 -9.91 9.66 12.05
CA ARG A 175 -9.93 10.81 11.14
C ARG A 175 -10.77 10.57 9.88
N ALA A 176 -10.78 9.35 9.38
CA ALA A 176 -11.54 8.94 8.20
C ALA A 176 -12.98 8.55 8.53
N SER A 177 -13.36 8.45 9.80
CA SER A 177 -14.62 7.85 10.25
C SER A 177 -14.84 6.45 9.68
N ALA A 178 -13.75 5.68 9.56
CA ALA A 178 -13.73 4.33 8.99
C ALA A 178 -13.71 3.28 10.11
N HIS A 179 -14.32 2.13 9.85
CA HIS A 179 -14.25 0.97 10.74
C HIS A 179 -12.82 0.40 10.74
N LEU A 180 -12.43 -0.20 11.85
CA LEU A 180 -11.15 -0.87 12.01
C LEU A 180 -11.35 -2.38 12.14
N ARG A 181 -10.73 -3.17 11.25
CA ARG A 181 -10.67 -4.62 11.39
C ARG A 181 -9.24 -5.06 11.67
N VAL A 182 -9.04 -5.79 12.77
CA VAL A 182 -7.76 -6.38 13.15
C VAL A 182 -7.74 -7.84 12.70
N ALA A 183 -6.93 -8.17 11.69
CA ALA A 183 -6.87 -9.49 11.09
C ALA A 183 -5.53 -10.18 11.34
N THR A 184 -5.57 -11.39 11.93
CA THR A 184 -4.40 -12.26 12.09
C THR A 184 -4.51 -13.43 11.12
N PHE A 185 -3.47 -13.63 10.29
CA PHE A 185 -3.44 -14.68 9.29
C PHE A 185 -2.72 -15.91 9.79
N VAL A 186 -3.43 -17.04 9.91
CA VAL A 186 -2.88 -18.35 10.27
C VAL A 186 -2.80 -19.21 9.01
N VAL A 187 -1.60 -19.30 8.43
CA VAL A 187 -1.37 -20.04 7.19
C VAL A 187 -0.58 -21.29 7.47
N ALA A 188 -1.16 -22.44 7.14
CA ALA A 188 -0.50 -23.72 7.32
C ALA A 188 0.79 -23.81 6.47
N PRO A 189 1.86 -24.46 6.97
CA PRO A 189 3.04 -24.71 6.16
C PRO A 189 2.68 -25.61 4.97
N PRO A 190 3.41 -25.52 3.84
CA PRO A 190 3.16 -26.39 2.70
C PRO A 190 3.23 -27.88 3.13
N ARG A 191 2.17 -28.61 2.85
CA ARG A 191 2.12 -30.04 3.17
C ARG A 191 3.22 -30.78 2.41
N ARG A 192 4.14 -31.38 3.14
CA ARG A 192 4.98 -32.46 2.59
C ARG A 192 4.17 -33.75 2.65
N PRO A 193 4.30 -34.68 1.68
CA PRO A 193 3.65 -36.01 1.78
C PRO A 193 4.23 -36.74 2.99
N VAL A 194 3.45 -36.91 4.05
CA VAL A 194 3.89 -37.46 5.33
C VAL A 194 2.83 -38.38 5.88
N THR A 195 3.29 -39.39 6.64
CA THR A 195 2.50 -40.45 7.29
C THR A 195 1.46 -39.87 8.26
N ALA A 196 0.41 -40.60 8.56
CA ALA A 196 -0.73 -40.21 9.42
C ALA A 196 -0.35 -39.62 10.80
N ARG A 197 0.85 -39.91 11.31
CA ARG A 197 1.37 -39.35 12.57
C ARG A 197 1.67 -37.87 12.52
N SER A 198 2.06 -37.32 11.34
CA SER A 198 2.39 -35.91 11.20
C SER A 198 1.16 -35.00 11.07
N SER A 199 0.00 -35.54 10.66
CA SER A 199 -1.22 -34.75 10.55
C SER A 199 -1.74 -34.28 11.91
N HIS A 200 -1.56 -35.09 12.97
CA HIS A 200 -1.97 -34.71 14.32
C HIS A 200 -1.09 -33.59 14.90
N THR A 201 0.22 -33.67 14.69
CA THR A 201 1.17 -32.62 15.15
C THR A 201 0.94 -31.32 14.40
N GLU A 202 0.64 -31.35 13.09
CA GLU A 202 0.31 -30.14 12.33
C GLU A 202 -0.95 -29.46 12.87
N THR A 203 -2.00 -30.23 13.18
CA THR A 203 -3.22 -29.69 13.77
C THR A 203 -2.96 -29.04 15.11
N GLN A 204 -2.18 -29.68 15.98
CA GLN A 204 -1.80 -29.08 17.27
C GLN A 204 -1.02 -27.78 17.15
N VAL A 205 -0.11 -27.67 16.18
CA VAL A 205 0.64 -26.43 15.92
C VAL A 205 -0.29 -25.31 15.44
N ILE A 206 -1.21 -25.62 14.53
CA ILE A 206 -2.20 -24.65 14.04
C ILE A 206 -3.10 -24.18 15.19
N ASP A 207 -3.55 -25.07 16.05
CA ASP A 207 -4.40 -24.73 17.20
C ASP A 207 -3.64 -23.86 18.22
N LEU A 208 -2.34 -24.12 18.42
CA LEU A 208 -1.48 -23.26 19.24
C LEU A 208 -1.34 -21.85 18.64
N TRP A 209 -1.11 -21.74 17.33
CA TRP A 209 -1.04 -20.44 16.65
C TRP A 209 -2.34 -19.66 16.74
N LYS A 210 -3.49 -20.33 16.61
CA LYS A 210 -4.80 -19.70 16.81
C LYS A 210 -4.97 -19.18 18.24
N ALA A 211 -4.58 -19.99 19.23
CA ALA A 211 -4.66 -19.57 20.63
C ALA A 211 -3.77 -18.35 20.92
N GLN A 212 -2.56 -18.31 20.36
CA GLN A 212 -1.67 -17.15 20.44
C GLN A 212 -2.28 -15.94 19.75
N ALA A 213 -2.82 -16.10 18.53
CA ALA A 213 -3.49 -15.03 17.80
C ALA A 213 -4.69 -14.47 18.58
N ALA A 214 -5.51 -15.34 19.17
CA ALA A 214 -6.65 -14.95 19.98
C ALA A 214 -6.24 -14.18 21.26
N ASN A 215 -5.11 -14.55 21.87
CA ASN A 215 -4.56 -13.82 23.01
C ASN A 215 -4.11 -12.42 22.61
N ALA A 216 -3.31 -12.32 21.55
CA ALA A 216 -2.82 -11.05 21.05
C ALA A 216 -3.98 -10.11 20.60
N GLN A 217 -5.04 -10.67 20.01
CA GLN A 217 -6.22 -9.88 19.65
C GLN A 217 -7.02 -9.42 20.86
N ARG A 218 -7.04 -10.14 21.98
CA ARG A 218 -7.66 -9.68 23.23
C ARG A 218 -6.88 -8.50 23.83
N GLU A 219 -5.57 -8.52 23.79
CA GLU A 219 -4.73 -7.40 24.20
C GLU A 219 -4.93 -6.19 23.29
N ALA A 220 -4.97 -6.41 21.96
CA ALA A 220 -5.28 -5.39 20.99
C ALA A 220 -6.67 -4.77 21.21
N LYS A 221 -7.68 -5.58 21.56
CA LYS A 221 -9.01 -5.07 21.91
C LYS A 221 -8.94 -4.15 23.12
N THR A 222 -8.31 -4.58 24.20
CA THR A 222 -8.16 -3.77 25.42
C THR A 222 -7.47 -2.43 25.11
N TYR A 223 -6.45 -2.44 24.29
CA TYR A 223 -5.77 -1.22 23.83
C TYR A 223 -6.72 -0.32 23.02
N LEU A 224 -7.42 -0.86 22.03
CA LEU A 224 -8.31 -0.08 21.16
C LEU A 224 -9.53 0.45 21.92
N ASP A 225 -10.10 -0.32 22.84
CA ASP A 225 -11.17 0.16 23.74
C ASP A 225 -10.69 1.40 24.53
N SER A 226 -9.43 1.41 25.00
CA SER A 226 -8.84 2.55 25.68
C SER A 226 -8.62 3.77 24.77
N GLN A 227 -8.57 3.56 23.43
CA GLN A 227 -8.47 4.62 22.42
C GLN A 227 -9.85 5.09 21.91
N GLY A 228 -10.95 4.57 22.46
CA GLY A 228 -12.31 4.96 22.09
C GLY A 228 -12.88 4.23 20.88
N PHE A 229 -12.32 3.06 20.52
CA PHE A 229 -12.93 2.15 19.56
C PHE A 229 -13.85 1.18 20.30
N ASP A 230 -15.07 1.05 19.82
CA ASP A 230 -16.06 0.12 20.33
C ASP A 230 -16.85 -0.54 19.18
N GLU A 231 -17.68 -1.49 19.48
CA GLU A 231 -18.60 -2.06 18.49
C GLU A 231 -19.71 -1.01 18.15
N PRO A 232 -20.08 -0.86 16.86
CA PRO A 232 -19.73 -1.71 15.70
C PRO A 232 -18.47 -1.27 14.92
N SER A 233 -17.72 -0.26 15.38
CA SER A 233 -16.58 0.30 14.63
C SER A 233 -15.32 -0.56 14.66
N LEU A 234 -15.30 -1.63 15.45
CA LEU A 234 -14.14 -2.52 15.68
C LEU A 234 -14.48 -3.99 15.42
N GLU A 235 -13.73 -4.64 14.55
CA GLU A 235 -13.88 -6.06 14.20
C GLU A 235 -12.54 -6.81 14.41
N PHE A 236 -12.61 -8.05 14.90
CA PHE A 236 -11.47 -8.95 15.03
C PHE A 236 -11.68 -10.21 14.20
N ALA A 237 -10.66 -10.61 13.43
CA ALA A 237 -10.72 -11.80 12.60
C ALA A 237 -9.43 -12.62 12.66
N ILE A 238 -9.57 -13.94 12.81
CA ILE A 238 -8.48 -14.90 12.62
C ILE A 238 -8.74 -15.64 11.31
N ALA A 239 -8.03 -15.25 10.28
CA ALA A 239 -8.19 -15.78 8.94
C ALA A 239 -7.25 -16.96 8.72
N GLN A 240 -7.82 -18.17 8.66
CA GLN A 240 -7.06 -19.41 8.48
C GLN A 240 -7.15 -19.92 7.05
N GLY A 241 -6.04 -20.47 6.53
CA GLY A 241 -6.04 -21.12 5.22
C GLY A 241 -4.84 -22.05 5.01
N PRO A 242 -4.95 -22.98 4.06
CA PRO A 242 -3.82 -23.81 3.64
C PRO A 242 -2.76 -23.00 2.85
N ASP A 243 -3.13 -21.85 2.38
CA ASP A 243 -2.28 -20.88 1.68
C ASP A 243 -2.75 -19.44 1.95
N TRP A 244 -1.91 -18.46 1.62
CA TRP A 244 -2.21 -17.04 1.83
C TRP A 244 -3.44 -16.58 1.05
N GLY A 245 -3.63 -17.05 -0.18
CA GLY A 245 -4.77 -16.67 -0.99
C GLY A 245 -6.10 -17.10 -0.38
N ARG A 246 -6.15 -18.29 0.21
CA ARG A 246 -7.35 -18.77 0.90
C ARG A 246 -7.56 -18.09 2.23
N ALA A 247 -6.49 -17.87 3.02
CA ALA A 247 -6.60 -17.14 4.27
C ALA A 247 -7.13 -15.71 4.05
N ILE A 248 -6.62 -14.98 3.07
CA ILE A 248 -7.10 -13.63 2.77
C ILE A 248 -8.56 -13.63 2.28
N ARG A 249 -8.96 -14.61 1.48
CA ARG A 249 -10.36 -14.75 1.03
C ARG A 249 -11.36 -15.21 2.13
N MET A 250 -10.87 -15.60 3.30
CA MET A 250 -11.75 -15.86 4.47
C MET A 250 -12.35 -14.59 5.05
N LEU A 251 -11.76 -13.46 4.77
CA LEU A 251 -12.30 -12.16 5.16
C LEU A 251 -13.30 -11.69 4.10
N ASP A 252 -14.44 -11.21 4.55
CA ASP A 252 -15.42 -10.57 3.69
C ASP A 252 -14.93 -9.18 3.29
N TRP A 253 -14.61 -9.00 2.00
CA TRP A 253 -14.13 -7.76 1.44
C TRP A 253 -15.26 -7.03 0.72
N GLU A 254 -15.38 -5.73 0.99
CA GLU A 254 -16.40 -4.85 0.43
C GLU A 254 -15.78 -3.65 -0.28
N ASP A 255 -16.60 -2.94 -1.06
CA ASP A 255 -16.19 -1.67 -1.64
C ASP A 255 -15.91 -0.65 -0.54
N GLY A 256 -14.78 0.04 -0.65
CA GLY A 256 -14.32 0.95 0.40
C GLY A 256 -13.35 0.32 1.39
N ASP A 257 -13.12 -1.00 1.33
CA ASP A 257 -12.10 -1.66 2.16
C ASP A 257 -10.68 -1.36 1.70
N ILE A 258 -9.79 -1.19 2.68
CA ILE A 258 -8.35 -1.09 2.48
C ILE A 258 -7.63 -2.05 3.44
N LEU A 259 -6.54 -2.66 2.97
CA LEU A 259 -5.69 -3.51 3.79
C LEU A 259 -4.37 -2.80 4.12
N ALA A 260 -4.07 -2.61 5.39
CA ALA A 260 -2.82 -2.04 5.87
C ALA A 260 -1.85 -3.13 6.33
N VAL A 261 -0.60 -3.03 5.89
CA VAL A 261 0.49 -3.92 6.30
C VAL A 261 1.70 -3.10 6.72
N GLY A 262 2.37 -3.54 7.79
CA GLY A 262 3.61 -2.92 8.25
C GLY A 262 4.84 -3.48 7.53
N SER A 263 5.85 -2.66 7.38
CA SER A 263 7.18 -3.12 7.04
C SER A 263 7.99 -3.40 8.31
N SER A 264 8.71 -4.52 8.35
CA SER A 264 9.55 -4.84 9.50
C SER A 264 10.82 -4.01 9.51
N ALA A 265 11.05 -3.25 10.58
CA ALA A 265 12.31 -2.55 10.82
C ALA A 265 13.33 -3.50 11.49
N THR A 266 13.78 -4.55 10.80
CA THR A 266 14.74 -5.51 11.37
C THR A 266 16.22 -5.12 11.16
N HIS A 267 16.53 -3.95 10.59
CA HIS A 267 17.91 -3.49 10.42
C HIS A 267 18.10 -2.01 10.77
N PRO A 268 19.20 -1.67 11.49
CA PRO A 268 19.50 -0.30 11.90
C PRO A 268 19.97 0.63 10.77
N VAL A 269 20.02 0.16 9.52
CA VAL A 269 20.33 0.97 8.34
C VAL A 269 19.04 1.22 7.58
N ALA A 270 18.59 2.45 7.57
CA ALA A 270 17.43 3.09 6.96
C ALA A 270 16.91 2.51 5.63
N ARG A 271 16.46 1.26 5.62
CA ARG A 271 15.75 0.64 4.51
C ARG A 271 14.56 -0.14 5.07
N VAL A 272 13.39 0.28 4.65
CA VAL A 272 12.13 -0.38 4.93
C VAL A 272 12.16 -1.76 4.27
N PHE A 273 12.12 -2.83 5.06
CA PHE A 273 11.99 -4.19 4.52
C PHE A 273 10.53 -4.64 4.63
N LEU A 274 9.89 -4.81 3.49
CA LEU A 274 8.62 -5.51 3.43
C LEU A 274 8.87 -6.98 3.76
N GLY A 275 8.38 -7.46 4.90
CA GLY A 275 8.54 -8.86 5.31
C GLY A 275 7.90 -9.82 4.30
N SER A 276 8.36 -11.07 4.28
CA SER A 276 7.84 -12.10 3.35
C SER A 276 6.33 -12.34 3.48
N SER A 277 5.75 -12.10 4.66
CA SER A 277 4.30 -12.16 4.89
C SER A 277 3.58 -11.00 4.23
N ALA A 278 4.07 -9.77 4.39
CA ALA A 278 3.47 -8.58 3.78
C ALA A 278 3.49 -8.67 2.26
N THR A 279 4.58 -9.13 1.64
CA THR A 279 4.65 -9.35 0.19
C THR A 279 3.59 -10.36 -0.29
N LYS A 280 3.35 -11.43 0.47
CA LYS A 280 2.30 -12.43 0.15
C LYS A 280 0.90 -11.84 0.34
N ILE A 281 0.68 -11.06 1.39
CA ILE A 281 -0.58 -10.36 1.64
C ILE A 281 -0.90 -9.43 0.47
N ILE A 282 0.03 -8.58 0.05
CA ILE A 282 -0.14 -7.67 -1.09
C ILE A 282 -0.52 -8.46 -2.36
N ARG A 283 0.19 -9.55 -2.64
CA ARG A 283 -0.05 -10.36 -3.84
C ARG A 283 -1.46 -10.95 -3.94
N TYR A 284 -2.06 -11.31 -2.80
CA TYR A 284 -3.36 -11.99 -2.76
C TYR A 284 -4.51 -11.08 -2.36
N ALA A 285 -4.24 -9.85 -1.95
CA ALA A 285 -5.27 -8.87 -1.58
C ALA A 285 -6.21 -8.58 -2.76
N PRO A 286 -7.53 -8.63 -2.55
CA PRO A 286 -8.51 -8.22 -3.55
C PRO A 286 -8.85 -6.72 -3.50
N VAL A 287 -8.32 -6.01 -2.51
CA VAL A 287 -8.54 -4.59 -2.21
C VAL A 287 -7.23 -3.82 -2.26
N PRO A 288 -7.25 -2.48 -2.30
CA PRO A 288 -6.03 -1.68 -2.19
C PRO A 288 -5.25 -2.00 -0.92
N VAL A 289 -3.92 -1.95 -1.03
CA VAL A 289 -3.02 -2.21 0.11
C VAL A 289 -2.18 -0.99 0.41
N VAL A 290 -2.11 -0.61 1.68
CA VAL A 290 -1.20 0.43 2.18
C VAL A 290 -0.05 -0.24 2.93
N ALA A 291 1.15 -0.12 2.38
CA ALA A 291 2.38 -0.52 3.06
C ALA A 291 2.88 0.67 3.91
N VAL A 292 2.87 0.49 5.22
CA VAL A 292 3.26 1.54 6.18
C VAL A 292 4.69 1.29 6.64
N PRO A 293 5.61 2.26 6.47
CA PRO A 293 6.97 2.13 6.97
C PRO A 293 6.98 2.02 8.49
N GLY A 294 7.81 1.11 9.02
CA GLY A 294 8.04 1.01 10.45
C GLY A 294 8.56 2.34 10.99
N ALA A 295 8.12 2.74 12.19
CA ALA A 295 8.70 3.90 12.87
C ALA A 295 10.22 3.67 13.01
N ALA A 296 11.03 4.64 12.59
CA ALA A 296 12.44 4.63 12.94
C ALA A 296 12.51 4.52 14.47
N THR A 297 13.13 3.46 14.98
CA THR A 297 13.36 3.30 16.41
C THR A 297 14.23 4.48 16.82
N GLN A 298 13.61 5.54 17.37
CA GLN A 298 14.36 6.50 18.15
C GLN A 298 14.89 5.70 19.33
N GLY A 299 16.20 5.48 19.32
CA GLY A 299 16.87 4.77 20.38
C GLY A 299 16.42 5.33 21.71
N ARG A 300 15.82 4.48 22.57
CA ARG A 300 15.73 4.78 24.00
C ARG A 300 17.16 4.91 24.49
N ALA A 301 17.56 6.17 24.71
CA ALA A 301 18.74 6.49 25.50
C ALA A 301 18.48 6.17 26.97
#